data_0db9138d355d4b3f888ae609dfe48011
#
_entry.id   0db9138d355d4b3f888ae609dfe48011
#
_cell.length_a   1.000
_cell.length_b   1.000
_cell.length_c   1.000
_cell.angle_alpha   90.00
_cell.angle_beta   90.00
_cell.angle_gamma   90.00
#
_symmetry.space_group_name_H-M   'P 1'
#
loop_
_entity.id
_entity.type
_entity.pdbx_description
1 polymer ?
#
loop_
_entity_poly.entity_id
_entity_poly.type
_entity_poly.pdbx_seq_one_letter_code
_entity_poly.pdbx_strand_id
1 'polypeptide(L)' 'MVNNMEEREVEVQEFNGREYFIYDTVLKNDNKYVIFVSIEDENDILIAKEIDDEYELVEEEEREEVLYSYKGKDE' A
#
# COMPACT_ATOMS: atom_id res chain seq x y z
N MET A 1 -6.11 -28.18 15.20
CA MET A 1 -5.90 -27.71 14.97
C MET A 1 -5.76 -26.87 14.58
N VAL A 2 -5.67 -26.36 14.29
CA VAL A 2 -5.46 -25.53 13.91
C VAL A 2 -5.35 -24.88 13.47
N ASN A 3 -5.34 -24.35 13.15
CA ASN A 3 -5.17 -23.56 12.72
C ASN A 3 -5.25 -22.87 12.28
N ASN A 4 -5.25 -22.44 11.93
CA ASN A 4 -5.31 -21.61 11.48
C ASN A 4 -5.51 -20.67 11.38
N MET A 5 -5.49 -20.23 11.38
CA MET A 5 -5.65 -19.38 11.49
C MET A 5 -5.36 -18.42 11.03
N GLU A 6 -4.85 -18.33 10.68
CA GLU A 6 -4.40 -17.57 10.09
C GLU A 6 -4.92 -17.27 8.94
N GLU A 7 -5.76 -17.28 8.70
CA GLU A 7 -6.35 -16.95 7.75
C GLU A 7 -6.58 -15.61 7.71
N ARG A 8 -5.73 -14.73 7.54
CA ARG A 8 -5.92 -13.44 7.45
C ARG A 8 -6.44 -13.15 6.18
N GLU A 9 -7.39 -12.38 5.91
CA GLU A 9 -7.86 -11.97 4.71
C GLU A 9 -7.04 -10.89 4.17
N VAL A 10 -6.30 -10.99 3.15
CA VAL A 10 -5.49 -9.99 2.55
C VAL A 10 -6.31 -9.28 1.49
N GLU A 11 -6.43 -7.98 1.60
CA GLU A 11 -7.20 -7.24 0.65
C GLU A 11 -6.39 -7.04 -0.59
N VAL A 12 -6.88 -7.45 -1.71
CA VAL A 12 -6.19 -7.34 -2.99
C VAL A 12 -6.91 -6.35 -3.89
N GLN A 13 -6.15 -5.46 -4.50
CA GLN A 13 -6.71 -4.46 -5.41
C GLN A 13 -6.06 -4.66 -6.78
N GLU A 14 -6.80 -4.35 -7.81
CA GLU A 14 -6.28 -4.49 -9.14
C GLU A 14 -6.01 -3.14 -9.76
N PHE A 15 -4.80 -2.91 -10.24
CA PHE A 15 -4.45 -1.67 -10.90
C PHE A 15 -3.78 -2.04 -12.23
N ASN A 16 -4.30 -1.52 -13.33
CA ASN A 16 -3.72 -1.75 -14.64
C ASN A 16 -3.51 -3.23 -14.97
N GLY A 17 -4.48 -4.05 -14.57
CA GLY A 17 -4.40 -5.46 -14.90
C GLY A 17 -3.51 -6.29 -14.00
N ARG A 18 -2.95 -5.69 -12.97
CA ARG A 18 -2.12 -6.44 -12.04
C ARG A 18 -2.74 -6.37 -10.67
N GLU A 19 -2.52 -7.38 -9.87
CA GLU A 19 -3.06 -7.44 -8.55
C GLU A 19 -2.03 -7.08 -7.52
N TYR A 20 -2.43 -6.27 -6.55
CA TYR A 20 -1.54 -5.81 -5.49
C TYR A 20 -2.20 -6.03 -4.15
N PHE A 21 -1.41 -6.20 -3.13
CA PHE A 21 -1.97 -6.32 -1.78
C PHE A 21 -1.48 -5.14 -0.95
N ILE A 22 -2.18 -4.83 0.11
CA ILE A 22 -1.83 -3.72 0.95
C ILE A 22 -0.70 -4.15 1.86
N TYR A 23 0.43 -3.45 1.73
CA TYR A 23 1.60 -3.78 2.52
C TYR A 23 1.59 -2.98 3.81
N ASP A 24 1.27 -1.71 3.75
CA ASP A 24 1.27 -0.88 4.94
C ASP A 24 0.55 0.42 4.61
N THR A 25 0.32 1.23 5.62
CA THR A 25 -0.31 2.52 5.42
C THR A 25 0.54 3.59 6.09
N VAL A 26 0.41 4.81 5.62
CA VAL A 26 1.18 5.93 6.13
C VAL A 26 0.25 7.11 6.27
N LEU A 27 0.32 7.79 7.42
CA LEU A 27 -0.47 9.00 7.60
C LEU A 27 0.49 10.17 7.47
N LYS A 28 0.19 11.11 6.61
CA LYS A 28 1.04 12.23 6.39
C LYS A 28 0.18 13.43 6.01
N ASN A 29 0.31 14.53 6.73
CA ASN A 29 -0.45 15.76 6.45
C ASN A 29 -1.96 15.49 6.40
N ASP A 30 -2.45 14.69 7.33
CA ASP A 30 -3.86 14.38 7.41
C ASP A 30 -4.36 13.55 6.23
N ASN A 31 -3.48 13.02 5.44
CA ASN A 31 -3.87 12.14 4.35
C ASN A 31 -3.42 10.73 4.67
N LYS A 32 -4.21 9.77 4.24
CA LYS A 32 -3.84 8.39 4.46
C LYS A 32 -3.35 7.83 3.15
N TYR A 33 -2.14 7.31 3.15
CA TYR A 33 -1.56 6.71 1.97
C TYR A 33 -1.43 5.22 2.20
N VAL A 34 -1.66 4.44 1.17
CA VAL A 34 -1.60 3.00 1.26
C VAL A 34 -0.49 2.51 0.34
N ILE A 35 0.36 1.67 0.84
CA ILE A 35 1.46 1.12 0.06
C ILE A 35 1.05 -0.25 -0.42
N PHE A 36 1.00 -0.41 -1.74
CA PHE A 36 0.61 -1.66 -2.36
C PHE A 36 1.82 -2.34 -2.97
N VAL A 37 1.86 -3.64 -2.87
CA VAL A 37 2.95 -4.41 -3.47
C VAL A 37 2.33 -5.47 -4.36
N SER A 38 2.91 -5.67 -5.53
CA SER A 38 2.38 -6.65 -6.47
C SER A 38 2.51 -8.04 -5.90
N ILE A 39 1.52 -8.88 -6.11
CA ILE A 39 1.60 -10.22 -5.59
C ILE A 39 2.56 -11.05 -6.43
N GLU A 40 2.95 -10.56 -7.59
CA GLU A 40 3.89 -11.28 -8.41
C GLU A 40 5.29 -10.73 -8.36
N ASP A 41 5.49 -9.51 -7.92
CA ASP A 41 6.80 -8.90 -7.96
C ASP A 41 6.95 -7.97 -6.79
N GLU A 42 7.71 -8.35 -5.80
CA GLU A 42 7.83 -7.54 -4.60
C GLU A 42 8.53 -6.21 -4.85
N ASN A 43 9.12 -6.03 -6.01
CA ASN A 43 9.73 -4.75 -6.32
C ASN A 43 8.77 -3.80 -7.02
N ASP A 44 7.57 -4.26 -7.33
CA ASP A 44 6.59 -3.44 -8.01
C ASP A 44 5.68 -2.85 -6.93
N ILE A 45 5.94 -1.64 -6.53
CA ILE A 45 5.25 -0.98 -5.44
C ILE A 45 4.48 0.22 -5.95
N LEU A 46 3.24 0.34 -5.50
CA LEU A 46 2.42 1.49 -5.85
C LEU A 46 1.98 2.17 -4.55
N ILE A 47 1.85 3.48 -4.63
CA ILE A 47 1.38 4.25 -3.49
C ILE A 47 0.09 4.94 -3.93
N ALA A 48 -0.92 4.84 -3.11
CA ALA A 48 -2.20 5.49 -3.41
C ALA A 48 -2.69 6.26 -2.20
N LYS A 49 -3.44 7.27 -2.44
CA LYS A 49 -4.02 8.08 -1.37
C LYS A 49 -5.46 7.60 -1.23
N GLU A 50 -5.90 7.33 -0.02
CA GLU A 50 -7.25 6.87 0.20
C GLU A 50 -8.17 8.06 0.42
N ILE A 51 -9.17 8.20 -0.42
CA ILE A 51 -10.10 9.30 -0.33
C ILE A 51 -11.50 8.74 -0.47
N ASP A 52 -12.30 8.89 0.58
CA ASP A 52 -13.70 8.44 0.53
C ASP A 52 -13.83 6.99 0.10
N ASP A 53 -13.01 6.14 0.67
CA ASP A 53 -13.05 4.72 0.40
C ASP A 53 -12.58 4.35 -1.01
N GLU A 54 -11.94 5.27 -1.67
CA GLU A 54 -11.39 4.96 -2.98
C GLU A 54 -9.92 5.24 -2.97
N TYR A 55 -9.18 4.62 -3.86
CA TYR A 55 -7.74 4.80 -3.93
C TYR A 55 -7.37 5.59 -5.18
N GLU A 56 -6.52 6.58 -4.98
CA GLU A 56 -6.07 7.37 -6.10
C GLU A 56 -4.57 7.27 -6.15
N LEU A 57 -4.01 6.73 -7.22
CA LEU A 57 -2.57 6.58 -7.33
C LEU A 57 -1.91 7.95 -7.35
N VAL A 58 -0.83 8.09 -6.62
CA VAL A 58 -0.16 9.38 -6.55
C VAL A 58 0.92 9.47 -7.60
N GLU A 59 1.36 10.69 -7.86
CA GLU A 59 2.39 10.90 -8.86
C GLU A 59 3.74 10.54 -8.28
N GLU A 60 4.71 10.43 -9.13
CA GLU A 60 6.02 9.96 -8.73
C GLU A 60 6.65 10.80 -7.65
N GLU A 61 6.51 12.09 -7.72
CA GLU A 61 7.06 12.97 -6.73
C GLU A 61 6.45 12.70 -5.38
N GLU A 62 5.15 12.57 -5.31
CA GLU A 62 4.47 12.34 -4.07
C GLU A 62 4.78 10.94 -3.57
N ARG A 63 4.91 9.99 -4.47
CA ARG A 63 5.25 8.65 -4.11
C ARG A 63 6.58 8.59 -3.38
N GLU A 64 7.55 9.32 -3.88
CA GLU A 64 8.85 9.33 -3.26
C GLU A 64 8.83 9.98 -1.90
N GLU A 65 8.02 11.01 -1.74
CA GLU A 65 7.89 11.65 -0.45
C GLU A 65 7.30 10.72 0.58
N VAL A 66 6.30 9.96 0.19
CA VAL A 66 5.66 9.04 1.11
C VAL A 66 6.64 7.93 1.50
N LEU A 67 7.37 7.41 0.52
CA LEU A 67 8.33 6.36 0.81
C LEU A 67 9.44 6.86 1.71
N TYR A 68 9.85 8.09 1.51
CA TYR A 68 10.91 8.65 2.34
C TYR A 68 10.42 8.80 3.76
N SER A 69 9.18 9.23 3.96
CA SER A 69 8.62 9.36 5.28
C SER A 69 8.46 7.99 5.92
N TYR A 70 8.08 6.99 5.13
CA TYR A 70 7.90 5.67 5.65
C TYR A 70 9.23 5.09 6.13
N LYS A 71 10.26 5.27 5.35
CA LYS A 71 11.54 4.77 5.74
C LYS A 71 12.06 5.50 6.96
N GLY A 72 11.83 6.79 7.05
CA GLY A 72 12.29 7.54 8.17
C GLY A 72 11.64 7.14 9.46
N LYS A 73 10.44 6.61 9.38
CA LYS A 73 9.76 6.26 10.54
C LYS A 73 10.36 5.08 11.18
N ASP A 74 11.13 4.29 10.50
CA ASP A 74 11.73 3.20 11.00
C ASP A 74 12.95 3.46 11.73
N GLU A 75 13.37 4.54 11.94
CA GLU A 75 14.52 4.83 12.60
C GLU A 75 14.43 4.84 13.83
#